data_72f5bb0193c5fd0ffa84d97199227865
#
_entry.id   72f5bb0193c5fd0ffa84d97199227865
#
_cell.length_a   1.000
_cell.length_b   1.000
_cell.length_c   1.000
_cell.angle_alpha   90.00
_cell.angle_beta   90.00
_cell.angle_gamma   90.00
#
_symmetry.space_group_name_H-M   'P 1'
#
loop_
_entity.id
_entity.type
_entity.pdbx_description
1 polymer ?
#
loop_
_entity_poly.entity_id
_entity_poly.type
_entity_poly.pdbx_seq_one_letter_code
_entity_poly.pdbx_strand_id
1 'polypeptide(L)'
;MGRTRENKATVIADLKESLSEAQLAVVFDYQGLSVAEITELRNRLRPTGSVCKVTKNTLMRIAVEEDENWQPMTEFLSGTNAFMLVKDDIGGAIRAFQSFKKDTKKTEFRGGVMQGKALTEEQVKAIADLPSKEELIAQIAGAINSIATKLAVGINEVPSSIARGINEVPGSLGRAVHAVSQQEE
;
A
#
# COMPACT_ATOMS: atom_id res chain seq x y z
N MET A 1 -17.22 37.14 3.06
CA MET A 1 -18.63 36.70 2.94
C MET A 1 -18.73 35.26 3.39
N GLY A 2 -19.60 34.95 4.38
CA GLY A 2 -19.83 33.59 4.83
C GLY A 2 -20.63 32.81 3.77
N ARG A 3 -20.29 31.54 3.55
CA ARG A 3 -21.09 30.64 2.68
C ARG A 3 -22.52 30.54 3.23
N THR A 4 -23.53 30.62 2.36
CA THR A 4 -24.94 30.41 2.72
C THR A 4 -25.14 28.99 3.27
N ARG A 5 -26.27 28.74 3.97
CA ARG A 5 -26.61 27.44 4.54
C ARG A 5 -26.67 26.34 3.45
N GLU A 6 -27.22 26.68 2.30
CA GLU A 6 -27.30 25.80 1.13
C GLU A 6 -25.90 25.41 0.61
N ASN A 7 -25.00 26.38 0.43
CA ASN A 7 -23.64 26.11 -0.01
C ASN A 7 -22.83 25.26 0.99
N LYS A 8 -23.14 25.34 2.28
CA LYS A 8 -22.53 24.45 3.27
C LYS A 8 -23.07 23.03 3.16
N ALA A 9 -24.36 22.86 2.94
CA ALA A 9 -24.98 21.56 2.73
C ALA A 9 -24.44 20.86 1.49
N THR A 10 -24.27 21.59 0.38
CA THR A 10 -23.67 21.07 -0.85
C THR A 10 -22.23 20.58 -0.58
N VAL A 11 -21.42 21.38 0.11
CA VAL A 11 -20.03 20.99 0.43
C VAL A 11 -19.99 19.75 1.34
N ILE A 12 -20.91 19.63 2.29
CA ILE A 12 -21.02 18.42 3.14
C ILE A 12 -21.40 17.20 2.30
N ALA A 13 -22.35 17.35 1.38
CA ALA A 13 -22.74 16.27 0.47
C ALA A 13 -21.56 15.81 -0.41
N ASP A 14 -20.83 16.75 -1.02
CA ASP A 14 -19.62 16.47 -1.82
C ASP A 14 -18.50 15.82 -0.99
N LEU A 15 -18.40 16.13 0.32
CA LEU A 15 -17.45 15.51 1.22
C LEU A 15 -17.85 14.09 1.55
N LYS A 16 -19.13 13.85 1.86
CA LYS A 16 -19.67 12.51 2.14
C LYS A 16 -19.49 11.58 0.94
N GLU A 17 -19.81 12.05 -0.26
CA GLU A 17 -19.59 11.29 -1.50
C GLU A 17 -18.12 10.93 -1.66
N SER A 18 -17.21 11.90 -1.48
CA SER A 18 -15.78 11.65 -1.60
C SER A 18 -15.22 10.72 -0.51
N LEU A 19 -15.80 10.75 0.70
CA LEU A 19 -15.44 9.85 1.80
C LEU A 19 -15.95 8.43 1.56
N SER A 20 -17.15 8.27 0.98
CA SER A 20 -17.71 6.95 0.68
C SER A 20 -16.89 6.17 -0.37
N GLU A 21 -16.22 6.89 -1.26
CA GLU A 21 -15.34 6.30 -2.28
C GLU A 21 -13.89 6.12 -1.80
N ALA A 22 -13.51 6.77 -0.69
CA ALA A 22 -12.15 6.75 -0.19
C ALA A 22 -11.89 5.51 0.68
N GLN A 23 -10.71 4.90 0.49
CA GLN A 23 -10.21 3.82 1.34
C GLN A 23 -9.33 4.33 2.47
N LEU A 24 -8.65 5.46 2.24
CA LEU A 24 -7.79 6.13 3.20
C LEU A 24 -8.05 7.63 3.15
N ALA A 25 -8.19 8.25 4.31
CA ALA A 25 -8.19 9.70 4.45
C ALA A 25 -6.98 10.12 5.29
N VAL A 26 -6.18 11.02 4.76
CA VAL A 26 -5.00 11.57 5.45
C VAL A 26 -5.21 13.05 5.73
N VAL A 27 -4.91 13.45 6.95
CA VAL A 27 -4.97 14.83 7.41
C VAL A 27 -3.55 15.38 7.49
N PHE A 28 -3.32 16.52 6.85
CA PHE A 28 -2.01 17.18 6.89
C PHE A 28 -2.17 18.69 7.05
N ASP A 29 -1.12 19.32 7.57
CA ASP A 29 -1.08 20.78 7.70
C ASP A 29 -0.67 21.40 6.37
N TYR A 30 -1.44 22.41 5.93
CA TYR A 30 -1.13 23.15 4.70
C TYR A 30 -0.64 24.58 4.99
N GLN A 31 -0.39 24.92 6.25
CA GLN A 31 0.06 26.25 6.62
C GLN A 31 1.42 26.57 5.97
N GLY A 32 1.48 27.72 5.31
CA GLY A 32 2.70 28.15 4.60
C GLY A 32 2.84 27.66 3.16
N LEU A 33 1.86 26.87 2.66
CA LEU A 33 1.83 26.51 1.24
C LEU A 33 1.25 27.62 0.38
N SER A 34 1.89 27.90 -0.74
CA SER A 34 1.36 28.78 -1.79
C SER A 34 0.28 28.06 -2.62
N VAL A 35 -0.52 28.83 -3.35
CA VAL A 35 -1.53 28.28 -4.27
C VAL A 35 -0.89 27.42 -5.37
N ALA A 36 0.31 27.81 -5.84
CA ALA A 36 1.06 27.05 -6.82
C ALA A 36 1.48 25.69 -6.27
N GLU A 37 2.02 25.62 -5.04
CA GLU A 37 2.42 24.37 -4.38
C GLU A 37 1.22 23.43 -4.14
N ILE A 38 0.06 23.97 -3.72
CA ILE A 38 -1.16 23.15 -3.56
C ILE A 38 -1.63 22.60 -4.93
N THR A 39 -1.52 23.39 -6.00
CA THR A 39 -1.89 22.95 -7.34
C THR A 39 -0.94 21.86 -7.84
N GLU A 40 0.34 22.00 -7.57
CA GLU A 40 1.35 20.97 -7.89
C GLU A 40 1.07 19.68 -7.13
N LEU A 41 0.77 19.75 -5.83
CA LEU A 41 0.37 18.58 -5.04
C LEU A 41 -0.84 17.88 -5.65
N ARG A 42 -1.88 18.63 -6.04
CA ARG A 42 -3.06 18.06 -6.70
C ARG A 42 -2.72 17.38 -8.02
N ASN A 43 -1.82 17.95 -8.80
CA ASN A 43 -1.38 17.35 -10.06
C ASN A 43 -0.60 16.05 -9.84
N ARG A 44 0.23 15.97 -8.81
CA ARG A 44 0.97 14.75 -8.42
C ARG A 44 0.04 13.66 -7.87
N LEU A 45 -1.07 14.04 -7.23
CA LEU A 45 -2.05 13.10 -6.66
C LEU A 45 -3.08 12.59 -7.68
N ARG A 46 -3.32 13.29 -8.78
CA ARG A 46 -4.28 12.89 -9.81
C ARG A 46 -4.05 11.49 -10.38
N PRO A 47 -2.80 11.10 -10.74
CA PRO A 47 -2.54 9.77 -11.30
C PRO A 47 -2.87 8.63 -10.34
N THR A 48 -2.85 8.88 -9.02
CA THR A 48 -3.14 7.88 -7.98
C THR A 48 -4.63 7.81 -7.61
N GLY A 49 -5.51 8.47 -8.37
CA GLY A 49 -6.95 8.54 -8.04
C GLY A 49 -7.26 9.29 -6.75
N SER A 50 -6.32 10.09 -6.24
CA SER A 50 -6.45 10.78 -4.95
C SER A 50 -6.91 12.21 -5.13
N VAL A 51 -7.73 12.69 -4.18
CA VAL A 51 -8.28 14.04 -4.19
C VAL A 51 -7.80 14.81 -2.97
N CYS A 52 -7.22 16.01 -3.20
CA CYS A 52 -6.85 16.92 -2.12
C CYS A 52 -7.91 18.03 -1.98
N LYS A 53 -8.62 18.03 -0.85
CA LYS A 53 -9.64 19.03 -0.49
C LYS A 53 -9.19 19.84 0.73
N VAL A 54 -9.40 21.15 0.68
CA VAL A 54 -9.20 22.06 1.81
C VAL A 54 -10.56 22.54 2.24
N THR A 55 -11.00 22.15 3.42
CA THR A 55 -12.30 22.53 3.97
C THR A 55 -12.18 22.92 5.44
N LYS A 56 -13.23 23.60 5.95
CA LYS A 56 -13.28 23.92 7.37
C LYS A 56 -13.45 22.65 8.21
N ASN A 57 -12.71 22.55 9.31
CA ASN A 57 -12.81 21.41 10.24
C ASN A 57 -14.25 21.14 10.72
N THR A 58 -15.03 22.20 10.94
CA THR A 58 -16.44 22.06 11.33
C THR A 58 -17.31 21.37 10.29
N LEU A 59 -17.08 21.61 8.99
CA LEU A 59 -17.83 20.95 7.92
C LEU A 59 -17.40 19.50 7.75
N MET A 60 -16.10 19.25 7.89
CA MET A 60 -15.55 17.89 7.87
C MET A 60 -16.06 17.07 9.05
N ARG A 61 -16.11 17.66 10.26
CA ARG A 61 -16.66 16.99 11.44
C ARG A 61 -18.08 16.53 11.22
N ILE A 62 -18.96 17.40 10.70
CA ILE A 62 -20.35 17.04 10.39
C ILE A 62 -20.43 15.92 9.33
N ALA A 63 -19.53 15.93 8.34
CA ALA A 63 -19.53 14.91 7.31
C ALA A 63 -19.10 13.54 7.86
N VAL A 64 -18.23 13.51 8.87
CA VAL A 64 -17.65 12.31 9.47
C VAL A 64 -18.48 11.76 10.62
N GLU A 65 -19.24 12.60 11.35
CA GLU A 65 -20.07 12.18 12.50
C GLU A 65 -21.13 11.12 12.14
N GLU A 66 -21.60 11.12 10.91
CA GLU A 66 -22.63 10.16 10.46
C GLU A 66 -22.05 8.81 10.02
N ASP A 67 -20.74 8.68 9.85
CA ASP A 67 -20.08 7.45 9.37
C ASP A 67 -19.09 6.95 10.40
N GLU A 68 -19.40 5.81 11.03
CA GLU A 68 -18.57 5.20 12.08
C GLU A 68 -17.14 4.91 11.60
N ASN A 69 -16.93 4.64 10.30
CA ASN A 69 -15.60 4.37 9.75
C ASN A 69 -14.69 5.59 9.77
N TRP A 70 -15.26 6.80 9.77
CA TRP A 70 -14.50 8.03 9.70
C TRP A 70 -14.49 8.82 11.01
N GLN A 71 -15.27 8.41 12.02
CA GLN A 71 -15.32 9.07 13.35
C GLN A 71 -13.92 9.30 13.98
N PRO A 72 -12.95 8.37 13.90
CA PRO A 72 -11.62 8.58 14.48
C PRO A 72 -10.88 9.78 13.89
N MET A 73 -11.28 10.27 12.70
CA MET A 73 -10.70 11.47 12.10
C MET A 73 -10.92 12.73 12.95
N THR A 74 -11.96 12.75 13.80
CA THR A 74 -12.28 13.91 14.66
C THR A 74 -11.14 14.31 15.59
N GLU A 75 -10.27 13.37 15.97
CA GLU A 75 -9.09 13.62 16.80
C GLU A 75 -8.05 14.50 16.10
N PHE A 76 -7.98 14.41 14.77
CA PHE A 76 -7.02 15.16 13.95
C PHE A 76 -7.57 16.50 13.41
N LEU A 77 -8.86 16.82 13.65
CA LEU A 77 -9.52 18.03 13.16
C LEU A 77 -9.19 19.27 14.01
N SER A 78 -7.92 19.55 14.29
CA SER A 78 -7.46 20.72 15.01
C SER A 78 -6.52 21.57 14.14
N GLY A 79 -6.64 22.90 14.20
CA GLY A 79 -5.78 23.82 13.44
C GLY A 79 -6.08 23.90 11.95
N THR A 80 -5.06 24.16 11.13
CA THR A 80 -5.14 24.28 9.67
C THR A 80 -4.99 22.92 9.01
N ASN A 81 -6.07 22.38 8.47
CA ASN A 81 -6.06 21.04 7.90
C ASN A 81 -6.44 21.03 6.42
N ALA A 82 -5.69 20.25 5.67
CA ALA A 82 -6.08 19.77 4.35
C ALA A 82 -6.27 18.26 4.40
N PHE A 83 -7.16 17.77 3.56
CA PHE A 83 -7.58 16.39 3.53
C PHE A 83 -7.19 15.77 2.20
N MET A 84 -6.44 14.68 2.26
CA MET A 84 -6.13 13.84 1.11
C MET A 84 -6.97 12.58 1.20
N LEU A 85 -7.90 12.44 0.28
CA LEU A 85 -8.78 11.27 0.16
C LEU A 85 -8.24 10.38 -0.95
N VAL A 86 -7.89 9.17 -0.61
CA VAL A 86 -7.28 8.18 -1.52
C VAL A 86 -8.30 7.11 -1.84
N LYS A 87 -8.54 6.87 -3.15
CA LYS A 87 -9.50 5.87 -3.63
C LYS A 87 -8.83 4.54 -3.97
N ASP A 88 -7.82 4.57 -4.82
CA ASP A 88 -7.27 3.36 -5.43
C ASP A 88 -5.83 3.03 -4.98
N ASP A 89 -4.88 3.91 -5.27
CA ASP A 89 -3.46 3.65 -5.00
C ASP A 89 -2.99 4.37 -3.72
N ILE A 90 -3.12 3.68 -2.60
CA ILE A 90 -2.73 4.21 -1.28
C ILE A 90 -1.22 4.44 -1.21
N GLY A 91 -0.43 3.47 -1.66
CA GLY A 91 1.04 3.55 -1.62
C GLY A 91 1.59 4.67 -2.50
N GLY A 92 1.09 4.79 -3.74
CA GLY A 92 1.47 5.85 -4.67
C GLY A 92 1.10 7.24 -4.17
N ALA A 93 -0.09 7.41 -3.58
CA ALA A 93 -0.53 8.69 -3.03
C ALA A 93 0.36 9.16 -1.88
N ILE A 94 0.72 8.26 -0.96
CA ILE A 94 1.57 8.60 0.17
C ILE A 94 3.01 8.89 -0.31
N ARG A 95 3.55 8.12 -1.27
CA ARG A 95 4.86 8.38 -1.89
C ARG A 95 4.88 9.74 -2.60
N ALA A 96 3.85 10.07 -3.37
CA ALA A 96 3.72 11.36 -4.04
C ALA A 96 3.69 12.52 -3.03
N PHE A 97 2.97 12.37 -1.92
CA PHE A 97 2.95 13.34 -0.84
C PHE A 97 4.31 13.44 -0.12
N GLN A 98 4.98 12.32 0.16
CA GLN A 98 6.31 12.33 0.79
C GLN A 98 7.36 13.04 -0.10
N SER A 99 7.31 12.80 -1.42
CA SER A 99 8.16 13.52 -2.37
C SER A 99 7.89 15.02 -2.30
N PHE A 100 6.62 15.42 -2.33
CA PHE A 100 6.23 16.82 -2.19
C PHE A 100 6.66 17.43 -0.84
N LYS A 101 6.55 16.67 0.26
CA LYS A 101 7.02 17.09 1.59
C LYS A 101 8.54 17.34 1.60
N LYS A 102 9.32 16.50 0.92
CA LYS A 102 10.78 16.67 0.79
C LYS A 102 11.14 17.94 0.02
N ASP A 103 10.40 18.23 -1.04
CA ASP A 103 10.64 19.40 -1.91
C ASP A 103 10.27 20.71 -1.18
N THR A 104 9.14 20.71 -0.48
CA THR A 104 8.54 21.93 0.10
C THR A 104 8.95 22.17 1.55
N LYS A 105 9.20 21.12 2.34
CA LYS A 105 9.54 21.14 3.78
C LYS A 105 8.58 21.95 4.68
N LYS A 106 7.37 22.21 4.20
CA LYS A 106 6.37 23.06 4.86
C LYS A 106 5.14 22.31 5.36
N THR A 107 5.03 21.02 5.02
CA THR A 107 3.85 20.22 5.33
C THR A 107 4.19 19.06 6.25
N GLU A 108 3.31 18.79 7.20
CA GLU A 108 3.45 17.67 8.13
C GLU A 108 2.18 16.83 8.13
N PHE A 109 2.34 15.52 8.19
CA PHE A 109 1.23 14.62 8.46
C PHE A 109 0.76 14.82 9.91
N ARG A 110 -0.52 14.94 10.12
CA ARG A 110 -1.12 14.91 11.45
C ARG A 110 -1.63 13.53 11.82
N GLY A 111 -2.06 12.79 10.83
CA GLY A 111 -2.57 11.43 10.97
C GLY A 111 -3.45 11.06 9.79
N GLY A 112 -4.02 9.88 9.85
CA GLY A 112 -4.95 9.39 8.85
C GLY A 112 -5.98 8.45 9.46
N VAL A 113 -6.98 8.10 8.67
CA VAL A 113 -7.97 7.09 9.04
C VAL A 113 -8.14 6.11 7.90
N MET A 114 -8.11 4.83 8.21
CA MET A 114 -8.33 3.74 7.26
C MET A 114 -9.17 2.67 7.93
N GLN A 115 -10.31 2.31 7.31
CA GLN A 115 -11.19 1.25 7.81
C GLN A 115 -11.57 1.39 9.30
N GLY A 116 -11.93 2.58 9.74
CA GLY A 116 -12.32 2.83 11.14
C GLY A 116 -11.18 2.92 12.15
N LYS A 117 -9.92 2.86 11.70
CA LYS A 117 -8.75 2.96 12.58
C LYS A 117 -8.01 4.27 12.35
N ALA A 118 -7.74 4.98 13.45
CA ALA A 118 -6.82 6.12 13.43
C ALA A 118 -5.39 5.64 13.21
N LEU A 119 -4.69 6.28 12.30
CA LEU A 119 -3.30 6.01 11.95
C LEU A 119 -2.43 7.18 12.39
N THR A 120 -1.37 6.89 13.08
CA THR A 120 -0.34 7.87 13.42
C THR A 120 0.53 8.21 12.20
N GLU A 121 1.30 9.30 12.28
CA GLU A 121 2.22 9.71 11.21
C GLU A 121 3.18 8.57 10.81
N GLU A 122 3.70 7.82 11.77
CA GLU A 122 4.62 6.70 11.54
C GLU A 122 3.95 5.56 10.77
N GLN A 123 2.71 5.23 11.12
CA GLN A 123 1.92 4.20 10.44
C GLN A 123 1.56 4.62 9.01
N VAL A 124 1.21 5.90 8.80
CA VAL A 124 0.98 6.44 7.45
C VAL A 124 2.26 6.38 6.60
N LYS A 125 3.42 6.64 7.19
CA LYS A 125 4.71 6.50 6.50
C LYS A 125 5.02 5.04 6.15
N ALA A 126 4.76 4.11 7.05
CA ALA A 126 4.98 2.68 6.81
C ALA A 126 4.13 2.15 5.64
N ILE A 127 2.94 2.70 5.44
CA ILE A 127 2.08 2.33 4.29
C ILE A 127 2.74 2.75 2.95
N ALA A 128 3.54 3.80 2.92
CA ALA A 128 4.27 4.20 1.71
C ALA A 128 5.28 3.15 1.23
N ASP A 129 5.82 2.37 2.15
CA ASP A 129 6.79 1.31 1.85
C ASP A 129 6.12 0.03 1.35
N LEU A 130 4.78 -0.05 1.43
CA LEU A 130 4.03 -1.17 0.87
C LEU A 130 4.05 -1.10 -0.66
N PRO A 131 4.16 -2.26 -1.33
CA PRO A 131 4.02 -2.34 -2.79
C PRO A 131 2.66 -1.80 -3.23
N SER A 132 2.58 -1.30 -4.45
CA SER A 132 1.29 -0.90 -5.05
C SER A 132 0.34 -2.10 -5.15
N LYS A 133 -0.97 -1.85 -5.24
CA LYS A 133 -1.96 -2.92 -5.41
C LYS A 133 -1.62 -3.83 -6.58
N GLU A 134 -1.14 -3.27 -7.68
CA GLU A 134 -0.72 -4.01 -8.87
C GLU A 134 0.51 -4.88 -8.61
N GLU A 135 1.50 -4.33 -7.88
CA GLU A 135 2.69 -5.07 -7.49
C GLU A 135 2.37 -6.21 -6.50
N LEU A 136 1.44 -5.99 -5.56
CA LEU A 136 0.96 -7.05 -4.65
C LEU A 136 0.27 -8.17 -5.44
N ILE A 137 -0.60 -7.84 -6.39
CA ILE A 137 -1.24 -8.82 -7.26
C ILE A 137 -0.20 -9.57 -8.09
N ALA A 138 0.80 -8.86 -8.64
CA ALA A 138 1.88 -9.49 -9.39
C ALA A 138 2.73 -10.41 -8.51
N GLN A 139 3.03 -10.05 -7.27
CA GLN A 139 3.74 -10.89 -6.31
C GLN A 139 2.94 -12.16 -5.96
N ILE A 140 1.62 -12.03 -5.73
CA ILE A 140 0.74 -13.18 -5.47
C ILE A 140 0.70 -14.10 -6.69
N ALA A 141 0.53 -13.55 -7.89
CA ALA A 141 0.55 -14.33 -9.14
C ALA A 141 1.90 -15.02 -9.34
N GLY A 142 3.01 -14.34 -9.08
CA GLY A 142 4.35 -14.90 -9.11
C GLY A 142 4.54 -16.04 -8.08
N ALA A 143 4.02 -15.87 -6.86
CA ALA A 143 4.06 -16.90 -5.83
C ALA A 143 3.26 -18.16 -6.25
N ILE A 144 2.07 -17.98 -6.81
CA ILE A 144 1.26 -19.10 -7.32
C ILE A 144 1.99 -19.84 -8.44
N ASN A 145 2.56 -19.12 -9.40
CA ASN A 145 3.36 -19.71 -10.47
C ASN A 145 4.60 -20.45 -9.95
N SER A 146 5.26 -19.91 -8.91
CA SER A 146 6.40 -20.58 -8.29
C SER A 146 6.04 -21.90 -7.62
N ILE A 147 4.85 -22.00 -7.02
CA ILE A 147 4.35 -23.26 -6.44
C ILE A 147 4.11 -24.29 -7.53
N ALA A 148 3.47 -23.89 -8.64
CA ALA A 148 3.25 -24.79 -9.78
C ALA A 148 4.58 -25.28 -10.38
N THR A 149 5.56 -24.40 -10.53
CA THR A 149 6.89 -24.75 -11.02
C THR A 149 7.63 -25.71 -10.06
N LYS A 150 7.60 -25.43 -8.76
CA LYS A 150 8.20 -26.30 -7.74
C LYS A 150 7.56 -27.67 -7.72
N LEU A 151 6.24 -27.75 -7.88
CA LEU A 151 5.52 -29.02 -7.96
C LEU A 151 5.94 -29.82 -9.20
N ALA A 152 6.00 -29.15 -10.36
CA ALA A 152 6.42 -29.80 -11.61
C ALA A 152 7.88 -30.30 -11.52
N VAL A 153 8.78 -29.51 -10.96
CA VAL A 153 10.18 -29.93 -10.73
C VAL A 153 10.23 -31.11 -9.74
N GLY A 154 9.51 -31.03 -8.61
CA GLY A 154 9.47 -32.11 -7.62
C GLY A 154 8.95 -33.43 -8.19
N ILE A 155 7.90 -33.39 -9.01
CA ILE A 155 7.35 -34.59 -9.69
C ILE A 155 8.38 -35.19 -10.67
N ASN A 156 9.17 -34.36 -11.35
CA ASN A 156 10.20 -34.83 -12.29
C ASN A 156 11.49 -35.28 -11.59
N GLU A 157 11.79 -34.73 -10.42
CA GLU A 157 13.02 -35.04 -9.65
C GLU A 157 12.92 -36.42 -8.97
N VAL A 158 11.75 -36.84 -8.51
CA VAL A 158 11.55 -38.13 -7.85
C VAL A 158 11.88 -39.33 -8.81
N PRO A 159 11.34 -39.39 -10.03
CA PRO A 159 11.74 -40.47 -10.98
C PRO A 159 13.21 -40.36 -11.35
N SER A 160 13.75 -39.16 -11.53
CA SER A 160 15.14 -38.96 -11.90
C SER A 160 16.12 -39.37 -10.80
N SER A 161 15.78 -39.15 -9.53
CA SER A 161 16.59 -39.60 -8.39
C SER A 161 16.57 -41.10 -8.22
N ILE A 162 15.42 -41.75 -8.41
CA ILE A 162 15.28 -43.21 -8.40
C ILE A 162 16.09 -43.82 -9.55
N ALA A 163 15.96 -43.28 -10.76
CA ALA A 163 16.73 -43.75 -11.91
C ALA A 163 18.23 -43.64 -11.73
N ARG A 164 18.69 -42.53 -11.12
CA ARG A 164 20.12 -42.36 -10.76
C ARG A 164 20.57 -43.35 -9.71
N GLY A 165 19.78 -43.56 -8.64
CA GLY A 165 20.07 -44.54 -7.61
C GLY A 165 20.15 -45.97 -8.15
N ILE A 166 19.24 -46.37 -9.03
CA ILE A 166 19.26 -47.69 -9.69
C ILE A 166 20.50 -47.87 -10.58
N ASN A 167 20.93 -46.83 -11.30
CA ASN A 167 22.12 -46.87 -12.14
C ASN A 167 23.45 -46.84 -11.35
N GLU A 168 23.43 -46.27 -10.14
CA GLU A 168 24.63 -46.23 -9.28
C GLU A 168 24.95 -47.54 -8.57
N VAL A 169 23.94 -48.38 -8.31
CA VAL A 169 24.10 -49.69 -7.64
C VAL A 169 25.01 -50.64 -8.43
N PRO A 170 24.85 -50.86 -9.74
CA PRO A 170 25.78 -51.69 -10.51
C PRO A 170 27.21 -51.14 -10.56
N GLY A 171 27.34 -49.84 -10.65
CA GLY A 171 28.64 -49.16 -10.65
C GLY A 171 29.39 -49.27 -9.34
N SER A 172 28.70 -49.20 -8.20
CA SER A 172 29.28 -49.37 -6.87
C SER A 172 29.67 -50.84 -6.59
N LEU A 173 28.85 -51.78 -7.01
CA LEU A 173 29.15 -53.24 -6.96
C LEU A 173 30.38 -53.60 -7.81
N GLY A 174 30.43 -53.08 -9.04
CA GLY A 174 31.59 -53.31 -9.91
C GLY A 174 32.91 -52.77 -9.31
N ARG A 175 32.86 -51.59 -8.70
CA ARG A 175 34.01 -51.01 -8.01
C ARG A 175 34.41 -51.82 -6.77
N ALA A 176 33.45 -52.29 -5.99
CA ALA A 176 33.72 -53.14 -4.82
C ALA A 176 34.35 -54.49 -5.20
N VAL A 177 33.84 -55.18 -6.21
CA VAL A 177 34.38 -56.41 -6.74
C VAL A 177 35.80 -56.21 -7.27
N HIS A 178 36.04 -55.14 -8.00
CA HIS A 178 37.38 -54.81 -8.50
C HIS A 178 38.40 -54.50 -7.37
N ALA A 179 37.93 -53.84 -6.31
CA ALA A 179 38.78 -53.53 -5.15
C ALA A 179 39.13 -54.81 -4.36
N VAL A 180 38.20 -55.79 -4.26
CA VAL A 180 38.46 -57.08 -3.62
C VAL A 180 39.44 -57.90 -4.44
N SER A 181 39.31 -57.98 -5.78
CA SER A 181 40.20 -58.69 -6.64
C SER A 181 41.64 -58.17 -6.63
N GLN A 182 41.84 -56.85 -6.37
CA GLN A 182 43.17 -56.29 -6.23
C GLN A 182 43.83 -56.50 -4.85
N GLN A 183 43.10 -56.96 -3.85
CA GLN A 183 43.61 -57.30 -2.54
C GLN A 183 44.05 -58.79 -2.43
N GLU A 184 43.67 -59.64 -3.40
CA GLU A 184 44.03 -61.05 -3.43
C GLU A 184 45.29 -61.36 -4.32
N GLU A 185 45.85 -60.33 -4.96
CA GLU A 185 47.17 -60.40 -5.57
C GLU A 185 48.24 -59.82 -4.63
#